data_03bd5516e8c30d76bb93bb6ae846226f
#
_entry.id   03bd5516e8c30d76bb93bb6ae846226f
#
_cell.length_a   1.000
_cell.length_b   1.000
_cell.length_c   1.000
_cell.angle_alpha   90.00
_cell.angle_beta   90.00
_cell.angle_gamma   90.00
#
_symmetry.space_group_name_H-M   'P 1'
#
loop_
_entity.id
_entity.type
_entity.pdbx_description
1 polymer ?
#
loop_
_entity_poly.entity_id
_entity_poly.type
_entity_poly.pdbx_seq_one_letter_code
_entity_poly.pdbx_strand_id
1 'polypeptide(L)'
;MSEKKYVAYVGSYTHGSSRQGIHVYDVDVENGTLTERSSVEVSNASHMAVSKNGKYLYSIEDEGVAVFKRDKNGDLSRINSVNIDGMRGCFLSTDVDGKYLYVAGYHDGKVTVVHTHKDGRLGSLMDGVFHTGLGLSLIHI
;
A
#
# COMPACT_ATOMS: atom_id res chain seq x y z
N MET A 1 15.52 28.55 3.50
CA MET A 1 14.86 27.55 2.65
C MET A 1 14.95 26.20 3.34
N SER A 2 13.84 25.54 3.58
CA SER A 2 13.89 24.17 4.11
C SER A 2 14.40 23.24 3.01
N GLU A 3 15.45 22.49 3.31
CA GLU A 3 15.88 21.39 2.44
C GLU A 3 14.74 20.44 2.20
N LYS A 4 14.51 20.11 0.95
CA LYS A 4 13.50 19.13 0.54
C LYS A 4 13.96 17.77 1.01
N LYS A 5 13.35 17.24 2.08
CA LYS A 5 13.60 15.89 2.55
C LYS A 5 12.83 14.90 1.71
N TYR A 6 13.52 13.88 1.22
CA TYR A 6 12.92 12.75 0.54
C TYR A 6 12.93 11.53 1.44
N VAL A 7 11.87 10.75 1.37
CA VAL A 7 11.68 9.51 2.12
C VAL A 7 11.36 8.39 1.14
N ALA A 8 11.98 7.24 1.35
CA ALA A 8 11.63 6.01 0.63
C ALA A 8 10.91 5.02 1.55
N TYR A 9 9.88 4.40 1.04
CA TYR A 9 9.18 3.29 1.69
C TYR A 9 9.52 2.00 0.96
N VAL A 10 10.06 1.05 1.68
CA VAL A 10 10.44 -0.26 1.13
C VAL A 10 9.61 -1.33 1.78
N GLY A 11 8.77 -1.99 0.98
CA GLY A 11 7.98 -3.14 1.40
C GLY A 11 8.75 -4.44 1.27
N SER A 12 8.49 -5.37 2.16
CA SER A 12 9.10 -6.69 2.14
C SER A 12 8.12 -7.80 2.49
N TYR A 13 8.43 -9.01 2.02
CA TYR A 13 7.78 -10.21 2.52
C TYR A 13 8.31 -10.56 3.90
N THR A 14 7.42 -10.85 4.84
CA THR A 14 7.76 -11.09 6.26
C THR A 14 7.71 -12.57 6.62
N HIS A 15 8.14 -13.46 5.71
CA HIS A 15 8.16 -14.89 5.97
C HIS A 15 9.02 -15.22 7.22
N GLY A 16 8.37 -15.65 8.27
CA GLY A 16 9.03 -16.16 9.49
C GLY A 16 9.00 -15.22 10.67
N SER A 17 10.09 -14.58 11.04
CA SER A 17 10.29 -14.01 12.38
C SER A 17 10.02 -12.52 12.54
N SER A 18 10.04 -11.73 11.47
CA SER A 18 9.82 -10.28 11.54
C SER A 18 8.47 -9.89 10.93
N ARG A 19 7.68 -9.07 11.65
CA ARG A 19 6.44 -8.47 11.12
C ARG A 19 6.66 -7.06 10.57
N GLN A 20 7.91 -6.56 10.59
CA GLN A 20 8.28 -5.25 10.08
C GLN A 20 8.34 -5.29 8.56
N GLY A 21 7.18 -5.16 7.91
CA GLY A 21 7.05 -5.29 6.46
C GLY A 21 7.28 -4.01 5.68
N ILE A 22 7.24 -2.84 6.31
CA ILE A 22 7.57 -1.56 5.68
C ILE A 22 8.70 -0.89 6.44
N HIS A 23 9.78 -0.59 5.74
CA HIS A 23 10.92 0.15 6.24
C HIS A 23 10.94 1.56 5.65
N VAL A 24 11.23 2.55 6.49
CA VAL A 24 11.27 3.96 6.14
C VAL A 24 12.72 4.43 6.12
N TYR A 25 13.14 4.99 5.00
CA TYR A 25 14.50 5.48 4.80
C TYR A 25 14.51 6.98 4.53
N ASP A 26 15.48 7.68 5.11
CA ASP A 26 15.88 9.00 4.63
C ASP A 26 16.69 8.83 3.35
N VAL A 27 16.41 9.67 2.35
CA VAL A 27 17.06 9.62 1.05
C VAL A 27 17.99 10.80 0.88
N ASP A 28 19.27 10.53 0.73
CA ASP A 28 20.26 11.53 0.30
C ASP A 28 20.33 11.50 -1.22
N VAL A 29 19.71 12.48 -1.86
CA VAL A 29 19.62 12.55 -3.33
C VAL A 29 20.94 13.00 -3.98
N GLU A 30 21.84 13.64 -3.24
CA GLU A 30 23.13 14.09 -3.75
C GLU A 30 24.11 12.91 -3.86
N ASN A 31 24.14 12.07 -2.83
CA ASN A 31 25.04 10.92 -2.76
C ASN A 31 24.39 9.60 -3.19
N GLY A 32 23.08 9.59 -3.42
CA GLY A 32 22.34 8.39 -3.80
C GLY A 32 22.29 7.32 -2.71
N THR A 33 22.26 7.74 -1.45
CA THR A 33 22.28 6.81 -0.30
C THR A 33 20.98 6.79 0.46
N LEU A 34 20.70 5.66 1.12
CA LEU A 34 19.53 5.43 1.95
C LEU A 34 19.98 5.14 3.38
N THR A 35 19.34 5.79 4.36
CA THR A 35 19.55 5.52 5.77
C THR A 35 18.22 5.13 6.41
N GLU A 36 18.14 3.91 6.93
CA GLU A 36 16.93 3.45 7.62
C GLU A 36 16.72 4.24 8.91
N ARG A 37 15.49 4.68 9.14
CA ARG A 37 15.14 5.48 10.33
C ARG A 37 14.02 4.85 11.15
N SER A 38 13.09 4.16 10.53
CA SER A 38 11.96 3.50 11.22
C SER A 38 11.40 2.36 10.39
N SER A 39 10.56 1.55 11.02
CA SER A 39 9.80 0.49 10.37
C SER A 39 8.44 0.33 11.04
N VAL A 40 7.48 -0.26 10.33
CA VAL A 40 6.14 -0.54 10.86
C VAL A 40 5.72 -1.98 10.57
N GLU A 41 4.90 -2.52 11.47
CA GLU A 41 4.34 -3.86 11.31
C GLU A 41 3.30 -3.89 10.19
N VAL A 42 3.53 -4.76 9.25
CA VAL A 42 2.59 -5.16 8.21
C VAL A 42 3.07 -6.48 7.60
N SER A 43 2.17 -7.41 7.37
CA SER A 43 2.54 -8.70 6.79
C SER A 43 2.58 -8.61 5.27
N ASN A 44 3.72 -8.98 4.70
CA ASN A 44 3.88 -9.17 3.26
C ASN A 44 3.49 -7.93 2.42
N ALA A 45 4.10 -6.79 2.73
CA ALA A 45 3.89 -5.52 2.04
C ALA A 45 4.45 -5.56 0.61
N SER A 46 3.77 -6.26 -0.29
CA SER A 46 4.24 -6.51 -1.66
C SER A 46 4.08 -5.32 -2.60
N HIS A 47 3.14 -4.44 -2.31
CA HIS A 47 2.92 -3.20 -3.07
C HIS A 47 2.35 -2.10 -2.18
N MET A 48 2.75 -0.87 -2.46
CA MET A 48 2.32 0.32 -1.72
C MET A 48 1.97 1.45 -2.68
N ALA A 49 1.05 2.32 -2.23
CA ALA A 49 0.69 3.53 -2.96
C ALA A 49 0.50 4.70 -1.97
N VAL A 50 1.05 5.84 -2.30
CA VAL A 50 0.82 7.08 -1.53
C VAL A 50 -0.47 7.73 -2.04
N SER A 51 -1.30 8.20 -1.12
CA SER A 51 -2.50 8.96 -1.48
C SER A 51 -2.15 10.24 -2.24
N LYS A 52 -3.05 10.69 -3.11
CA LYS A 52 -2.83 11.89 -3.94
C LYS A 52 -2.50 13.15 -3.12
N ASN A 53 -3.10 13.29 -1.94
CA ASN A 53 -2.80 14.41 -1.03
C ASN A 53 -1.52 14.25 -0.22
N GLY A 54 -0.82 13.11 -0.37
CA GLY A 54 0.42 12.82 0.33
C GLY A 54 0.28 12.46 1.81
N LYS A 55 -0.94 12.41 2.36
CA LYS A 55 -1.17 12.21 3.80
C LYS A 55 -1.20 10.74 4.24
N TYR A 56 -1.44 9.82 3.32
CA TYR A 56 -1.64 8.40 3.63
C TYR A 56 -0.79 7.52 2.74
N LEU A 57 -0.39 6.38 3.28
CA LEU A 57 0.23 5.26 2.56
C LEU A 57 -0.67 4.06 2.68
N TYR A 58 -1.05 3.48 1.55
CA TYR A 58 -1.76 2.21 1.46
C TYR A 58 -0.76 1.10 1.17
N SER A 59 -0.94 -0.05 1.81
CA SER A 59 -0.09 -1.23 1.60
C SER A 59 -0.93 -2.49 1.45
N ILE A 60 -0.52 -3.38 0.58
CA ILE A 60 -0.97 -4.78 0.64
C ILE A 60 -0.56 -5.35 2.00
N GLU A 61 -1.46 -6.11 2.61
CA GLU A 61 -1.23 -6.85 3.85
C GLU A 61 -1.91 -8.21 3.75
N ASP A 62 -1.15 -9.24 3.45
CA ASP A 62 -1.68 -10.59 3.18
C ASP A 62 -2.87 -10.56 2.20
N GLU A 63 -4.04 -10.98 2.62
CA GLU A 63 -5.30 -10.97 1.84
C GLU A 63 -6.14 -9.71 2.09
N GLY A 64 -5.48 -8.63 2.44
CA GLY A 64 -6.10 -7.35 2.75
C GLY A 64 -5.27 -6.16 2.33
N VAL A 65 -5.69 -5.00 2.81
CA VAL A 65 -5.02 -3.72 2.62
C VAL A 65 -4.99 -2.99 3.95
N ALA A 66 -3.84 -2.43 4.29
CA ALA A 66 -3.65 -1.55 5.44
C ALA A 66 -3.44 -0.11 5.00
N VAL A 67 -3.81 0.84 5.84
CA VAL A 67 -3.53 2.26 5.64
C VAL A 67 -2.80 2.86 6.82
N PHE A 68 -1.82 3.70 6.51
CA PHE A 68 -0.99 4.41 7.46
C PHE A 68 -1.09 5.91 7.21
N LYS A 69 -1.14 6.68 8.30
CA LYS A 69 -0.95 8.13 8.24
C LYS A 69 0.53 8.44 8.09
N ARG A 70 0.87 9.33 7.20
CA ARG A 70 2.21 9.88 7.03
C ARG A 70 2.32 11.19 7.80
N ASP A 71 3.27 11.31 8.68
CA ASP A 71 3.55 12.59 9.35
C ASP A 71 4.44 13.50 8.47
N LYS A 72 4.74 14.68 8.98
CA LYS A 72 5.58 15.68 8.26
C LYS A 72 7.01 15.20 7.97
N ASN A 73 7.50 14.21 8.72
CA ASN A 73 8.82 13.61 8.52
C ASN A 73 8.77 12.36 7.63
N GLY A 74 7.58 11.90 7.26
CA GLY A 74 7.35 10.68 6.50
C GLY A 74 7.22 9.42 7.34
N ASP A 75 7.24 9.51 8.67
CA ASP A 75 7.00 8.37 9.54
C ASP A 75 5.54 7.92 9.48
N LEU A 76 5.33 6.64 9.70
CA LEU A 76 4.04 5.98 9.50
C LEU A 76 3.37 5.63 10.81
N SER A 77 2.07 5.89 10.90
CA SER A 77 1.20 5.44 11.99
C SER A 77 0.02 4.67 11.42
N ARG A 78 -0.18 3.42 11.87
CA ARG A 78 -1.29 2.58 11.38
C ARG A 78 -2.64 3.19 11.73
N ILE A 79 -3.54 3.26 10.77
CA ILE A 79 -4.93 3.68 10.96
C ILE A 79 -5.82 2.44 11.09
N ASN A 80 -6.00 1.69 10.02
CA ASN A 80 -6.76 0.44 10.01
C ASN A 80 -6.37 -0.45 8.83
N SER A 81 -7.01 -1.60 8.74
CA SER A 81 -6.92 -2.50 7.60
C SER A 81 -8.28 -3.13 7.31
N VAL A 82 -8.45 -3.62 6.09
CA VAL A 82 -9.62 -4.36 5.65
C VAL A 82 -9.21 -5.59 4.86
N ASN A 83 -9.97 -6.68 4.99
CA ASN A 83 -9.84 -7.86 4.14
C ASN A 83 -10.52 -7.58 2.80
N ILE A 84 -9.97 -8.07 1.69
CA ILE A 84 -10.51 -7.84 0.34
C ILE A 84 -11.39 -8.98 -0.18
N ASP A 85 -11.72 -9.95 0.68
CA ASP A 85 -12.54 -11.12 0.31
C ASP A 85 -12.03 -11.84 -0.94
N GLY A 86 -10.74 -12.09 -0.97
CA GLY A 86 -10.06 -12.73 -2.09
C GLY A 86 -8.62 -13.04 -1.75
N MET A 87 -7.87 -13.45 -2.76
CA MET A 87 -6.43 -13.71 -2.61
C MET A 87 -5.65 -12.42 -2.54
N ARG A 88 -4.40 -12.51 -2.12
CA ARG A 88 -3.49 -11.36 -1.98
C ARG A 88 -3.49 -10.49 -3.24
N GLY A 89 -3.64 -9.19 -3.04
CA GLY A 89 -3.45 -8.19 -4.09
C GLY A 89 -1.98 -8.07 -4.50
N CYS A 90 -1.78 -7.55 -5.70
CA CYS A 90 -0.45 -7.33 -6.27
C CYS A 90 -0.19 -5.87 -6.60
N PHE A 91 -1.24 -5.10 -6.77
CA PHE A 91 -1.15 -3.70 -7.18
C PHE A 91 -2.25 -2.86 -6.51
N LEU A 92 -1.89 -1.66 -6.10
CA LEU A 92 -2.79 -0.65 -5.53
C LEU A 92 -2.79 0.61 -6.38
N SER A 93 -3.96 1.20 -6.54
CA SER A 93 -4.12 2.53 -7.14
C SER A 93 -5.31 3.25 -6.51
N THR A 94 -5.28 4.57 -6.50
CA THR A 94 -6.40 5.39 -6.03
C THR A 94 -7.07 6.09 -7.20
N ASP A 95 -8.35 6.40 -7.04
CA ASP A 95 -9.04 7.29 -7.97
C ASP A 95 -8.52 8.74 -7.86
N VAL A 96 -8.94 9.58 -8.80
CA VAL A 96 -8.49 10.98 -8.90
C VAL A 96 -8.88 11.80 -7.66
N ASP A 97 -10.03 11.50 -7.08
CA ASP A 97 -10.57 12.24 -5.92
C ASP A 97 -10.14 11.64 -4.57
N GLY A 98 -9.49 10.49 -4.58
CA GLY A 98 -9.06 9.79 -3.37
C GLY A 98 -10.21 9.23 -2.54
N LYS A 99 -11.31 8.84 -3.19
CA LYS A 99 -12.49 8.24 -2.56
C LYS A 99 -12.44 6.72 -2.55
N TYR A 100 -11.70 6.14 -3.49
CA TYR A 100 -11.63 4.71 -3.70
C TYR A 100 -10.19 4.24 -3.85
N LEU A 101 -9.94 3.05 -3.32
CA LEU A 101 -8.71 2.31 -3.51
C LEU A 101 -9.02 1.08 -4.35
N TYR A 102 -8.27 0.89 -5.43
CA TYR A 102 -8.38 -0.28 -6.30
C TYR A 102 -7.27 -1.25 -5.98
N VAL A 103 -7.63 -2.52 -5.86
CA VAL A 103 -6.69 -3.62 -5.60
C VAL A 103 -6.80 -4.62 -6.72
N ALA A 104 -5.72 -4.82 -7.47
CA ALA A 104 -5.66 -5.84 -8.50
C ALA A 104 -4.98 -7.10 -7.95
N GLY A 105 -5.61 -8.25 -8.13
CA GLY A 105 -5.12 -9.56 -7.70
C GLY A 105 -4.62 -10.39 -8.88
N TYR A 106 -3.39 -10.89 -8.75
CA TYR A 106 -2.79 -11.79 -9.73
C TYR A 106 -3.37 -13.22 -9.64
N HIS A 107 -3.53 -13.71 -8.41
CA HIS A 107 -3.82 -15.13 -8.18
C HIS A 107 -5.25 -15.54 -8.53
N ASP A 108 -6.21 -14.65 -8.36
CA ASP A 108 -7.63 -14.89 -8.60
C ASP A 108 -8.21 -14.04 -9.73
N GLY A 109 -7.41 -13.16 -10.31
CA GLY A 109 -7.87 -12.26 -11.38
C GLY A 109 -8.93 -11.27 -10.92
N LYS A 110 -8.99 -10.98 -9.62
CA LYS A 110 -10.00 -10.09 -9.03
C LYS A 110 -9.49 -8.65 -8.97
N VAL A 111 -10.35 -7.71 -9.31
CA VAL A 111 -10.18 -6.29 -8.96
C VAL A 111 -11.18 -5.95 -7.87
N THR A 112 -10.70 -5.45 -6.74
CA THR A 112 -11.53 -5.06 -5.60
C THR A 112 -11.49 -3.54 -5.44
N VAL A 113 -12.65 -2.95 -5.14
CA VAL A 113 -12.80 -1.52 -4.89
C VAL A 113 -13.13 -1.32 -3.41
N VAL A 114 -12.31 -0.53 -2.73
CA VAL A 114 -12.45 -0.21 -1.31
C VAL A 114 -12.75 1.27 -1.16
N HIS A 115 -13.77 1.62 -0.37
CA HIS A 115 -14.07 3.01 -0.04
C HIS A 115 -13.01 3.57 0.92
N THR A 116 -12.54 4.79 0.67
CA THR A 116 -11.64 5.52 1.57
C THR A 116 -12.35 6.73 2.15
N HIS A 117 -12.30 6.87 3.48
CA HIS A 117 -12.88 8.00 4.18
C HIS A 117 -11.96 9.23 4.14
N LYS A 118 -12.51 10.42 4.38
CA LYS A 118 -11.75 11.68 4.40
C LYS A 118 -10.66 11.71 5.48
N ASP A 119 -10.84 10.97 6.57
CA ASP A 119 -9.87 10.83 7.66
C ASP A 119 -8.79 9.76 7.39
N GLY A 120 -8.80 9.18 6.20
CA GLY A 120 -7.86 8.17 5.73
C GLY A 120 -8.23 6.73 6.02
N ARG A 121 -9.24 6.46 6.85
CA ARG A 121 -9.66 5.08 7.12
C ARG A 121 -10.15 4.38 5.85
N LEU A 122 -9.80 3.11 5.75
CA LEU A 122 -10.43 2.20 4.79
C LEU A 122 -11.81 1.82 5.30
N GLY A 123 -12.78 1.90 4.41
CA GLY A 123 -14.18 1.56 4.69
C GLY A 123 -14.59 0.23 4.06
N SER A 124 -15.83 0.16 3.60
CA SER A 124 -16.40 -1.05 3.02
C SER A 124 -15.79 -1.39 1.66
N LEU A 125 -15.84 -2.68 1.33
CA LEU A 125 -15.70 -3.13 -0.05
C LEU A 125 -16.92 -2.65 -0.83
N MET A 126 -16.67 -1.93 -1.91
CA MET A 126 -17.73 -1.37 -2.75
C MET A 126 -18.07 -2.28 -3.90
N ASP A 127 -17.07 -2.97 -4.45
CA ASP A 127 -17.23 -3.87 -5.58
C ASP A 127 -16.07 -4.85 -5.66
N GLY A 128 -16.28 -5.95 -6.38
CA GLY A 128 -15.26 -6.94 -6.69
C GLY A 128 -15.58 -7.62 -8.01
N VAL A 129 -14.72 -7.44 -9.00
CA VAL A 129 -14.89 -7.99 -10.34
C VAL A 129 -13.82 -9.04 -10.61
N PHE A 130 -14.28 -10.25 -10.99
CA PHE A 130 -13.40 -11.29 -11.47
C PHE A 130 -13.31 -11.23 -12.99
N HIS A 131 -12.08 -11.23 -13.51
CA HIS A 131 -11.85 -11.32 -14.94
C HIS A 131 -11.99 -12.76 -15.43
N THR A 132 -12.51 -12.94 -16.64
CA THR A 132 -12.67 -14.23 -17.32
C THR A 132 -11.89 -14.24 -18.63
N GLY A 133 -11.58 -15.44 -19.15
CA GLY A 133 -10.85 -15.60 -20.40
C GLY A 133 -9.38 -15.19 -20.32
N LEU A 134 -8.80 -15.22 -19.13
CA LEU A 134 -7.42 -14.84 -18.87
C LEU A 134 -6.45 -15.97 -19.28
N GLY A 135 -5.24 -15.58 -19.70
CA GLY A 135 -4.16 -16.52 -19.98
C GLY A 135 -3.44 -17.01 -18.73
N LEU A 136 -2.16 -17.37 -18.86
CA LEU A 136 -1.33 -17.85 -17.75
C LEU A 136 -1.13 -16.82 -16.64
N SER A 137 -1.20 -15.54 -16.99
CA SER A 137 -1.16 -14.44 -16.03
C SER A 137 -2.55 -13.83 -15.90
N LEU A 138 -3.16 -13.96 -14.72
CA LEU A 138 -4.55 -13.55 -14.48
C LEU A 138 -4.77 -12.03 -14.45
N ILE A 139 -3.73 -11.23 -14.49
CA ILE A 139 -3.83 -9.76 -14.54
C ILE A 139 -3.42 -9.16 -15.88
N HIS A 140 -2.97 -9.97 -16.81
CA HIS A 140 -2.70 -9.51 -18.17
C HIS A 140 -3.99 -9.58 -19.00
N ILE A 141 -4.39 -8.45 -19.41
CA ILE A 141 -5.56 -8.23 -20.25
C ILE A 141 -5.08 -7.81 -21.65
#